data_b91c56e763e2df247667a20443e890d9
#
_entry.id   b91c56e763e2df247667a20443e890d9
#
_cell.length_a   1.000
_cell.length_b   1.000
_cell.length_c   1.000
_cell.angle_alpha   90.00
_cell.angle_beta   90.00
_cell.angle_gamma   90.00
#
_symmetry.space_group_name_H-M   'P 1'
#
loop_
_entity.id
_entity.type
_entity.pdbx_description
1 polymer ?
#
loop_
_entity_poly.entity_id
_entity_poly.type
_entity_poly.pdbx_seq_one_letter_code
_entity_poly.pdbx_strand_id
1 'polypeptide(L)'
;QAASLPLALRGQDLIAQASTGSGKTAAFGLALLARLNPRRFAVQALVLCPTRELADQVATEVRRLARAEENIKVVTLCGGVPLRGQIASLEHGAHIVVGTPGRVMDHLERGSLTLEALNTLVLDEADRMLDMGFFDDIARLAGACPPIRQTLLFSATYPEGIARLAARFLRKP
;
A
#
# COMPACT_ATOMS: atom_id res chain seq x y z
N GLN A 1 15.98 -9.13 -3.00
CA GLN A 1 14.71 -9.35 -2.32
C GLN A 1 14.84 -10.24 -1.09
N ALA A 2 15.66 -11.28 -1.17
CA ALA A 2 15.93 -12.11 -0.01
C ALA A 2 16.56 -11.30 1.13
N ALA A 3 17.37 -10.29 0.82
CA ALA A 3 17.97 -9.42 1.82
C ALA A 3 16.98 -8.45 2.45
N SER A 4 15.94 -8.01 1.71
CA SER A 4 14.95 -7.05 2.21
C SER A 4 13.82 -7.71 3.00
N LEU A 5 13.51 -8.98 2.74
CA LEU A 5 12.41 -9.67 3.41
C LEU A 5 12.59 -9.77 4.92
N PRO A 6 13.77 -10.15 5.47
CA PRO A 6 13.95 -10.16 6.92
C PRO A 6 13.74 -8.80 7.58
N LEU A 7 14.20 -7.71 6.96
CA LEU A 7 13.99 -6.36 7.50
C LEU A 7 12.52 -5.97 7.48
N ALA A 8 11.83 -6.29 6.38
CA ALA A 8 10.40 -6.02 6.25
C ALA A 8 9.59 -6.80 7.30
N LEU A 9 9.93 -8.06 7.54
CA LEU A 9 9.24 -8.88 8.54
C LEU A 9 9.46 -8.38 9.96
N ARG A 10 10.58 -7.67 10.22
CA ARG A 10 10.85 -7.05 11.53
C ARG A 10 10.09 -5.76 11.75
N GLY A 11 9.30 -5.30 10.78
CA GLY A 11 8.54 -4.07 10.89
C GLY A 11 9.32 -2.79 10.64
N GLN A 12 10.53 -2.88 10.11
CA GLN A 12 11.37 -1.72 9.81
C GLN A 12 10.97 -1.08 8.49
N ASP A 13 11.10 0.24 8.41
CA ASP A 13 10.92 0.94 7.14
C ASP A 13 12.02 0.55 6.16
N LEU A 14 11.67 0.48 4.90
CA LEU A 14 12.57 -0.04 3.87
C LEU A 14 12.42 0.73 2.58
N ILE A 15 13.55 1.06 1.98
CA ILE A 15 13.62 1.49 0.58
C ILE A 15 14.28 0.36 -0.19
N ALA A 16 13.60 -0.16 -1.20
CA ALA A 16 14.16 -1.22 -2.04
C ALA A 16 14.16 -0.78 -3.49
N GLN A 17 15.31 -0.87 -4.12
CA GLN A 17 15.41 -0.68 -5.57
C GLN A 17 15.06 -2.00 -6.22
N ALA A 18 13.93 -2.03 -6.92
CA ALA A 18 13.40 -3.24 -7.53
C ALA A 18 12.68 -2.92 -8.82
N SER A 19 12.96 -3.69 -9.85
CA SER A 19 12.17 -3.68 -11.07
C SER A 19 10.86 -4.42 -10.87
N THR A 20 9.96 -4.32 -11.83
CA THR A 20 8.67 -5.03 -11.79
C THR A 20 8.89 -6.54 -11.67
N GLY A 21 8.05 -7.20 -10.87
CA GLY A 21 8.11 -8.66 -10.73
C GLY A 21 7.37 -9.18 -9.52
N SER A 22 6.96 -10.44 -9.59
CA SER A 22 6.16 -11.10 -8.57
C SER A 22 6.93 -11.34 -7.25
N GLY A 23 8.27 -11.46 -7.32
CA GLY A 23 9.08 -11.63 -6.12
C GLY A 23 9.00 -10.43 -5.17
N LYS A 24 8.94 -9.23 -5.73
CA LYS A 24 8.76 -7.99 -4.97
C LYS A 24 7.40 -8.00 -4.24
N THR A 25 6.33 -8.34 -4.96
CA THR A 25 4.98 -8.40 -4.40
C THR A 25 4.88 -9.46 -3.31
N ALA A 26 5.49 -10.62 -3.51
CA ALA A 26 5.54 -11.65 -2.48
C ALA A 26 6.23 -11.15 -1.21
N ALA A 27 7.34 -10.41 -1.38
CA ALA A 27 8.09 -9.90 -0.23
C ALA A 27 7.26 -8.93 0.60
N PHE A 28 6.67 -7.90 0.00
CA PHE A 28 5.89 -6.95 0.80
C PHE A 28 4.54 -7.53 1.22
N GLY A 29 3.96 -8.43 0.43
CA GLY A 29 2.72 -9.12 0.79
C GLY A 29 2.88 -9.95 2.06
N LEU A 30 3.97 -10.69 2.19
CA LEU A 30 4.27 -11.43 3.41
C LEU A 30 4.50 -10.50 4.59
N ALA A 31 5.20 -9.38 4.38
CA ALA A 31 5.46 -8.41 5.43
C ALA A 31 4.17 -7.81 5.99
N LEU A 32 3.27 -7.37 5.11
CA LEU A 32 2.01 -6.78 5.57
C LEU A 32 1.08 -7.80 6.22
N LEU A 33 1.06 -9.04 5.73
CA LEU A 33 0.25 -10.11 6.32
C LEU A 33 0.76 -10.50 7.71
N ALA A 34 2.07 -10.45 7.93
CA ALA A 34 2.66 -10.75 9.23
C ALA A 34 2.21 -9.77 10.32
N ARG A 35 1.86 -8.54 9.97
CA ARG A 35 1.44 -7.51 10.92
C ARG A 35 -0.07 -7.36 11.02
N LEU A 36 -0.82 -8.15 10.26
CA LEU A 36 -2.26 -7.99 10.15
C LEU A 36 -2.97 -8.77 11.24
N ASN A 37 -4.01 -8.16 11.83
CA ASN A 37 -4.92 -8.85 12.73
C ASN A 37 -6.21 -9.18 11.97
N PRO A 38 -6.43 -10.46 11.58
CA PRO A 38 -7.61 -10.84 10.80
C PRO A 38 -8.94 -10.59 11.52
N ARG A 39 -8.92 -10.55 12.85
CA ARG A 39 -10.13 -10.34 13.65
C ARG A 39 -10.58 -8.89 13.66
N ARG A 40 -9.70 -7.97 13.31
CA ARG A 40 -10.02 -6.54 13.27
C ARG A 40 -10.40 -6.12 11.86
N PHE A 41 -11.69 -5.87 11.63
CA PHE A 41 -12.20 -5.46 10.32
C PHE A 41 -12.03 -3.95 10.13
N ALA A 42 -10.78 -3.54 10.01
CA ALA A 42 -10.37 -2.17 9.72
C ALA A 42 -9.20 -2.24 8.75
N VAL A 43 -9.00 -1.17 7.98
CA VAL A 43 -7.89 -1.11 7.01
C VAL A 43 -6.58 -0.97 7.79
N GLN A 44 -5.75 -1.98 7.70
CA GLN A 44 -4.48 -2.09 8.42
C GLN A 44 -3.28 -1.96 7.50
N ALA A 45 -3.48 -2.16 6.20
CA ALA A 45 -2.44 -2.00 5.20
C ALA A 45 -2.98 -1.28 3.97
N LEU A 46 -2.16 -0.40 3.40
CA LEU A 46 -2.46 0.31 2.18
C LEU A 46 -1.28 0.15 1.22
N VAL A 47 -1.57 -0.32 0.00
CA VAL A 47 -0.58 -0.42 -1.07
C VAL A 47 -0.99 0.54 -2.17
N LEU A 48 -0.12 1.50 -2.48
CA LEU A 48 -0.33 2.45 -3.56
C LEU A 48 0.44 2.01 -4.80
N CYS A 49 -0.24 1.97 -5.93
CA CYS A 49 0.29 1.57 -7.23
C CYS A 49 0.00 2.66 -8.25
N PRO A 50 0.84 2.81 -9.30
CA PRO A 50 0.63 3.86 -10.30
C PRO A 50 -0.56 3.63 -11.21
N THR A 51 -0.93 2.38 -11.50
CA THR A 51 -1.98 2.06 -12.47
C THR A 51 -2.94 1.01 -11.92
N ARG A 52 -4.13 0.98 -12.51
CA ARG A 52 -5.15 -0.03 -12.19
C ARG A 52 -4.65 -1.44 -12.48
N GLU A 53 -3.96 -1.63 -13.61
CA GLU A 53 -3.44 -2.94 -14.00
C GLU A 53 -2.48 -3.48 -12.94
N LEU A 54 -1.57 -2.62 -12.46
CA LEU A 54 -0.63 -3.04 -11.43
C LEU A 54 -1.35 -3.30 -10.11
N ALA A 55 -2.29 -2.44 -9.75
CA ALA A 55 -3.07 -2.64 -8.52
C ALA A 55 -3.82 -3.97 -8.55
N ASP A 56 -4.43 -4.32 -9.68
CA ASP A 56 -5.13 -5.60 -9.83
C ASP A 56 -4.18 -6.79 -9.70
N GLN A 57 -2.99 -6.71 -10.29
CA GLN A 57 -1.96 -7.76 -10.16
C GLN A 57 -1.53 -7.92 -8.71
N VAL A 58 -1.24 -6.82 -8.04
CA VAL A 58 -0.83 -6.83 -6.63
C VAL A 58 -1.94 -7.41 -5.76
N ALA A 59 -3.17 -6.98 -5.95
CA ALA A 59 -4.32 -7.48 -5.18
C ALA A 59 -4.50 -8.98 -5.36
N THR A 60 -4.37 -9.47 -6.59
CA THR A 60 -4.47 -10.91 -6.89
C THR A 60 -3.40 -11.69 -6.13
N GLU A 61 -2.16 -11.21 -6.17
CA GLU A 61 -1.05 -11.88 -5.49
C GLU A 61 -1.21 -11.84 -3.97
N VAL A 62 -1.63 -10.71 -3.41
CA VAL A 62 -1.87 -10.58 -1.97
C VAL A 62 -3.01 -11.51 -1.53
N ARG A 63 -4.08 -11.59 -2.31
CA ARG A 63 -5.19 -12.52 -2.02
C ARG A 63 -4.70 -13.97 -2.03
N ARG A 64 -3.82 -14.31 -2.97
CA ARG A 64 -3.25 -15.64 -3.04
C ARG A 64 -2.43 -15.97 -1.79
N LEU A 65 -1.59 -15.03 -1.35
CA LEU A 65 -0.78 -15.20 -0.15
C LEU A 65 -1.64 -15.28 1.12
N ALA A 66 -2.79 -14.59 1.11
CA ALA A 66 -3.67 -14.52 2.28
C ALA A 66 -4.61 -15.72 2.42
N ARG A 67 -4.63 -16.65 1.45
CA ARG A 67 -5.55 -17.80 1.48
C ARG A 67 -5.39 -18.71 2.68
N ALA A 68 -4.22 -18.72 3.30
CA ALA A 68 -3.98 -19.50 4.51
C ALA A 68 -4.74 -18.95 5.73
N GLU A 69 -5.13 -17.69 5.68
CA GLU A 69 -5.87 -17.02 6.74
C GLU A 69 -7.32 -16.79 6.30
N GLU A 70 -8.26 -17.18 7.15
CA GLU A 70 -9.67 -16.97 6.86
C GLU A 70 -10.06 -15.50 7.04
N ASN A 71 -10.98 -15.05 6.18
CA ASN A 71 -11.67 -13.77 6.29
C ASN A 71 -10.80 -12.53 6.09
N ILE A 72 -9.64 -12.65 5.46
CA ILE A 72 -8.88 -11.46 5.06
C ILE A 72 -9.51 -10.86 3.81
N LYS A 73 -9.95 -9.60 3.91
CA LYS A 73 -10.57 -8.88 2.82
C LYS A 73 -9.59 -7.89 2.19
N VAL A 74 -9.37 -8.08 0.89
CA VAL A 74 -8.55 -7.19 0.07
C VAL A 74 -9.47 -6.44 -0.88
N VAL A 75 -9.43 -5.12 -0.82
CA VAL A 75 -10.26 -4.25 -1.65
C VAL A 75 -9.37 -3.43 -2.57
N THR A 76 -9.74 -3.34 -3.84
CA THR A 76 -9.04 -2.48 -4.79
C THR A 76 -9.79 -1.17 -4.95
N LEU A 77 -9.06 -0.05 -4.91
CA LEU A 77 -9.60 1.29 -5.09
C LEU A 77 -8.86 1.98 -6.24
N CYS A 78 -9.39 1.77 -7.45
CA CYS A 78 -8.79 2.30 -8.67
C CYS A 78 -9.80 3.15 -9.43
N GLY A 79 -9.31 4.15 -10.18
CA GLY A 79 -10.12 4.96 -11.06
C GLY A 79 -10.72 4.14 -12.21
N GLY A 80 -11.72 4.69 -12.88
CA GLY A 80 -12.38 4.02 -14.00
C GLY A 80 -13.42 3.00 -13.59
N VAL A 81 -13.68 2.81 -12.31
CA VAL A 81 -14.69 1.92 -11.74
C VAL A 81 -15.65 2.76 -10.90
N PRO A 82 -16.96 2.46 -10.89
CA PRO A 82 -17.90 3.24 -10.09
C PRO A 82 -17.55 3.26 -8.61
N LEU A 83 -17.65 4.44 -7.99
CA LEU A 83 -17.39 4.63 -6.57
C LEU A 83 -18.32 3.81 -5.68
N ARG A 84 -19.57 3.64 -6.10
CA ARG A 84 -20.61 3.01 -5.28
C ARG A 84 -20.21 1.61 -4.82
N GLY A 85 -19.69 0.79 -5.73
CA GLY A 85 -19.25 -0.57 -5.39
C GLY A 85 -18.07 -0.57 -4.44
N GLN A 86 -17.16 0.38 -4.60
CA GLN A 86 -16.01 0.53 -3.72
C GLN A 86 -16.43 0.95 -2.32
N ILE A 87 -17.35 1.90 -2.22
CA ILE A 87 -17.90 2.34 -0.92
C ILE A 87 -18.57 1.17 -0.21
N ALA A 88 -19.38 0.39 -0.92
CA ALA A 88 -20.04 -0.80 -0.34
C ALA A 88 -19.03 -1.82 0.17
N SER A 89 -17.95 -2.06 -0.58
CA SER A 89 -16.89 -2.98 -0.16
C SER A 89 -16.20 -2.50 1.11
N LEU A 90 -15.93 -1.20 1.22
CA LEU A 90 -15.30 -0.62 2.41
C LEU A 90 -16.25 -0.69 3.62
N GLU A 91 -17.54 -0.48 3.42
CA GLU A 91 -18.55 -0.57 4.48
C GLU A 91 -18.65 -1.98 5.05
N HIS A 92 -18.50 -3.01 4.22
CA HIS A 92 -18.50 -4.41 4.68
C HIS A 92 -17.25 -4.74 5.50
N GLY A 93 -16.22 -3.92 5.43
CA GLY A 93 -14.97 -4.11 6.13
C GLY A 93 -13.87 -4.64 5.24
N ALA A 94 -12.72 -4.03 5.35
CA ALA A 94 -11.52 -4.43 4.59
C ALA A 94 -10.32 -4.42 5.53
N HIS A 95 -9.38 -5.31 5.28
CA HIS A 95 -8.11 -5.37 6.02
C HIS A 95 -6.99 -4.71 5.23
N ILE A 96 -7.02 -4.88 3.91
CA ILE A 96 -5.98 -4.41 3.01
C ILE A 96 -6.64 -3.66 1.86
N VAL A 97 -6.12 -2.47 1.57
CA VAL A 97 -6.52 -1.69 0.40
C VAL A 97 -5.34 -1.62 -0.56
N VAL A 98 -5.60 -1.94 -1.83
CA VAL A 98 -4.64 -1.75 -2.93
C VAL A 98 -5.27 -0.79 -3.92
N GLY A 99 -4.61 0.32 -4.22
CA GLY A 99 -5.24 1.29 -5.09
C GLY A 99 -4.29 2.28 -5.73
N THR A 100 -4.86 3.13 -6.56
CA THR A 100 -4.14 4.25 -7.19
C THR A 100 -4.32 5.50 -6.32
N PRO A 101 -3.31 6.38 -6.25
CA PRO A 101 -3.33 7.48 -5.28
C PRO A 101 -4.56 8.38 -5.39
N GLY A 102 -4.98 8.74 -6.60
CA GLY A 102 -6.12 9.66 -6.78
C GLY A 102 -7.43 9.09 -6.27
N ARG A 103 -7.72 7.81 -6.55
CA ARG A 103 -8.96 7.18 -6.11
C ARG A 103 -8.94 6.90 -4.61
N VAL A 104 -7.79 6.50 -4.07
CA VAL A 104 -7.66 6.30 -2.61
C VAL A 104 -7.88 7.63 -1.89
N MET A 105 -7.30 8.71 -2.42
CA MET A 105 -7.49 10.04 -1.86
C MET A 105 -8.95 10.48 -1.90
N ASP A 106 -9.65 10.18 -2.99
CA ASP A 106 -11.07 10.47 -3.13
C ASP A 106 -11.90 9.80 -2.02
N HIS A 107 -11.65 8.53 -1.74
CA HIS A 107 -12.33 7.85 -0.64
C HIS A 107 -11.98 8.42 0.73
N LEU A 108 -10.72 8.80 0.93
CA LEU A 108 -10.31 9.41 2.19
C LEU A 108 -11.04 10.74 2.41
N GLU A 109 -11.13 11.58 1.39
CA GLU A 109 -11.82 12.88 1.47
C GLU A 109 -13.32 12.72 1.69
N ARG A 110 -13.92 11.67 1.10
CA ARG A 110 -15.36 11.39 1.28
C ARG A 110 -15.68 10.77 2.63
N GLY A 111 -14.68 10.31 3.37
CA GLY A 111 -14.90 9.60 4.62
C GLY A 111 -15.28 8.13 4.45
N SER A 112 -15.30 7.60 3.23
CA SER A 112 -15.55 6.18 2.98
C SER A 112 -14.35 5.31 3.35
N LEU A 113 -13.16 5.89 3.45
CA LEU A 113 -11.95 5.21 3.88
C LEU A 113 -11.39 5.94 5.10
N THR A 114 -11.06 5.19 6.16
CA THR A 114 -10.31 5.70 7.30
C THR A 114 -9.00 4.95 7.42
N LEU A 115 -7.95 5.64 7.85
CA LEU A 115 -6.60 5.07 7.97
C LEU A 115 -6.12 5.02 9.42
N GLU A 116 -7.04 5.16 10.39
CA GLU A 116 -6.70 5.22 11.80
C GLU A 116 -6.05 3.94 12.32
N ALA A 117 -6.42 2.79 11.76
CA ALA A 117 -5.92 1.49 12.20
C ALA A 117 -4.73 1.00 11.37
N LEU A 118 -4.26 1.81 10.43
CA LEU A 118 -3.21 1.39 9.50
C LEU A 118 -1.87 1.23 10.21
N ASN A 119 -1.20 0.13 9.95
CA ASN A 119 0.14 -0.15 10.48
C ASN A 119 1.19 -0.37 9.38
N THR A 120 0.77 -0.49 8.12
CA THR A 120 1.70 -0.73 7.01
C THR A 120 1.28 0.07 5.78
N LEU A 121 2.20 0.86 5.26
CA LEU A 121 2.03 1.61 4.02
C LEU A 121 3.09 1.14 3.02
N VAL A 122 2.65 0.75 1.83
CA VAL A 122 3.54 0.31 0.75
C VAL A 122 3.37 1.24 -0.44
N LEU A 123 4.49 1.77 -0.93
CA LEU A 123 4.54 2.58 -2.15
C LEU A 123 5.24 1.74 -3.22
N ASP A 124 4.48 1.20 -4.15
CA ASP A 124 4.99 0.32 -5.20
C ASP A 124 5.18 1.10 -6.49
N GLU A 125 6.33 0.92 -7.13
CA GLU A 125 6.74 1.70 -8.31
C GLU A 125 6.63 3.20 -8.04
N ALA A 126 7.24 3.64 -6.94
CA ALA A 126 7.12 5.01 -6.47
C ALA A 126 7.64 6.04 -7.48
N ASP A 127 8.73 5.75 -8.20
CA ASP A 127 9.26 6.62 -9.24
C ASP A 127 8.23 6.86 -10.35
N ARG A 128 7.51 5.82 -10.75
CA ARG A 128 6.46 5.94 -11.75
C ARG A 128 5.29 6.79 -11.26
N MET A 129 4.89 6.63 -9.99
CA MET A 129 3.85 7.47 -9.40
C MET A 129 4.25 8.94 -9.38
N LEU A 130 5.51 9.24 -9.09
CA LEU A 130 6.02 10.61 -9.13
C LEU A 130 6.02 11.17 -10.55
N ASP A 131 6.42 10.37 -11.54
CA ASP A 131 6.37 10.78 -12.94
C ASP A 131 4.95 11.11 -13.40
N MET A 132 3.95 10.44 -12.83
CA MET A 132 2.54 10.68 -13.12
C MET A 132 1.96 11.85 -12.33
N GLY A 133 2.74 12.52 -11.49
CA GLY A 133 2.30 13.70 -10.76
C GLY A 133 1.61 13.41 -9.42
N PHE A 134 1.80 12.23 -8.85
CA PHE A 134 1.10 11.82 -7.62
C PHE A 134 1.82 12.19 -6.32
N PHE A 135 2.86 13.05 -6.37
CA PHE A 135 3.61 13.39 -5.15
C PHE A 135 2.69 13.95 -4.06
N ASP A 136 1.85 14.92 -4.39
CA ASP A 136 0.98 15.57 -3.40
C ASP A 136 -0.05 14.61 -2.84
N ASP A 137 -0.65 13.76 -3.66
CA ASP A 137 -1.60 12.76 -3.20
C ASP A 137 -0.93 11.76 -2.25
N ILE A 138 0.26 11.29 -2.60
CA ILE A 138 1.03 10.36 -1.74
C ILE A 138 1.37 11.06 -0.42
N ALA A 139 1.81 12.31 -0.47
CA ALA A 139 2.16 13.07 0.73
C ALA A 139 0.95 13.21 1.66
N ARG A 140 -0.21 13.53 1.11
CA ARG A 140 -1.45 13.66 1.89
C ARG A 140 -1.89 12.33 2.47
N LEU A 141 -1.83 11.25 1.70
CA LEU A 141 -2.19 9.91 2.19
C LEU A 141 -1.24 9.46 3.30
N ALA A 142 0.06 9.61 3.11
CA ALA A 142 1.04 9.25 4.13
C ALA A 142 0.86 10.10 5.39
N GLY A 143 0.56 11.38 5.23
CA GLY A 143 0.28 12.27 6.37
C GLY A 143 -0.99 11.91 7.12
N ALA A 144 -1.95 11.24 6.48
CA ALA A 144 -3.17 10.78 7.13
C ALA A 144 -3.00 9.43 7.83
N CYS A 145 -1.89 8.73 7.60
CA CYS A 145 -1.59 7.48 8.29
C CYS A 145 -1.03 7.74 9.68
N PRO A 146 -1.22 6.82 10.64
CA PRO A 146 -0.56 6.96 11.94
C PRO A 146 0.94 7.09 11.79
N PRO A 147 1.60 7.94 12.61
CA PRO A 147 3.06 8.08 12.51
C PRO A 147 3.81 6.81 12.92
N ILE A 148 3.24 6.01 13.81
CA ILE A 148 3.80 4.70 14.16
C ILE A 148 3.27 3.69 13.17
N ARG A 149 4.06 3.43 12.15
CA ARG A 149 3.72 2.50 11.09
C ARG A 149 4.99 1.99 10.44
N GLN A 150 4.87 0.91 9.68
CA GLN A 150 5.93 0.49 8.76
C GLN A 150 5.65 1.10 7.38
N THR A 151 6.68 1.65 6.74
CA THR A 151 6.57 2.17 5.38
C THR A 151 7.58 1.46 4.49
N LEU A 152 7.10 0.84 3.42
CA LEU A 152 7.92 0.14 2.44
C LEU A 152 7.83 0.88 1.11
N LEU A 153 8.97 1.28 0.57
CA LEU A 153 9.03 2.00 -0.71
C LEU A 153 9.82 1.18 -1.71
N PHE A 154 9.20 0.90 -2.86
CA PHE A 154 9.83 0.17 -3.96
C PHE A 154 9.89 1.06 -5.19
N SER A 155 11.07 1.14 -5.79
CA SER A 155 11.31 2.01 -6.93
C SER A 155 12.40 1.40 -7.80
N ALA A 156 12.24 1.46 -9.12
CA ALA A 156 13.29 1.00 -10.05
C ALA A 156 14.47 1.98 -10.08
N THR A 157 14.20 3.26 -9.83
CA THR A 157 15.20 4.33 -9.82
C THR A 157 15.14 5.09 -8.51
N TYR A 158 16.16 5.90 -8.22
CA TYR A 158 16.20 6.69 -6.99
C TYR A 158 16.46 8.17 -7.29
N PRO A 159 15.53 8.84 -7.99
CA PRO A 159 15.66 10.28 -8.26
C PRO A 159 15.41 11.12 -6.99
N GLU A 160 15.67 12.42 -7.11
CA GLU A 160 15.52 13.35 -5.98
C GLU A 160 14.13 13.32 -5.36
N GLY A 161 13.07 13.15 -6.16
CA GLY A 161 11.70 13.06 -5.66
C GLY A 161 11.49 11.87 -4.75
N ILE A 162 12.10 10.72 -5.06
CA ILE A 162 12.05 9.54 -4.21
C ILE A 162 12.81 9.80 -2.90
N ALA A 163 13.98 10.45 -2.98
CA ALA A 163 14.73 10.81 -1.78
C ALA A 163 13.90 11.72 -0.87
N ARG A 164 13.16 12.67 -1.44
CA ARG A 164 12.27 13.55 -0.66
C ARG A 164 11.12 12.79 0.00
N LEU A 165 10.50 11.84 -0.70
CA LEU A 165 9.49 10.98 -0.11
C LEU A 165 10.04 10.18 1.04
N ALA A 166 11.21 9.56 0.83
CA ALA A 166 11.85 8.73 1.85
C ALA A 166 12.21 9.55 3.09
N ALA A 167 12.81 10.73 2.89
CA ALA A 167 13.21 11.59 4.00
C ALA A 167 11.99 12.06 4.81
N ARG A 168 10.85 12.26 4.15
CA ARG A 168 9.65 12.82 4.78
C ARG A 168 8.79 11.76 5.46
N PHE A 169 8.68 10.55 4.90
CA PHE A 169 7.67 9.59 5.32
C PHE A 169 8.24 8.26 5.84
N LEU A 170 9.52 7.98 5.66
CA LEU A 170 10.14 6.78 6.18
C LEU A 170 11.03 7.11 7.37
N ARG A 171 11.09 6.18 8.31
CA ARG A 171 11.96 6.29 9.50
C ARG A 171 13.13 5.35 9.35
N LYS A 172 14.35 5.89 9.31
CA LYS A 172 15.61 5.12 9.26
C LYS A 172 15.51 3.91 8.32
N PRO A 173 15.17 4.15 7.07
CA PRO A 173 14.98 3.06 6.12
C PRO A 173 16.27 2.31 5.78
#